data_e279f03ca15b21cc4fd3b656ae02d185
#
_entry.id   e279f03ca15b21cc4fd3b656ae02d185
#
_cell.length_a   1.000
_cell.length_b   1.000
_cell.length_c   1.000
_cell.angle_alpha   90.00
_cell.angle_beta   90.00
_cell.angle_gamma   90.00
#
_symmetry.space_group_name_H-M   'P 1'
#
loop_
_entity.id
_entity.type
_entity.pdbx_description
1 polymer ?
#
loop_
_entity_poly.entity_id
_entity_poly.type
_entity_poly.pdbx_seq_one_letter_code
_entity_poly.pdbx_strand_id
1 'polypeptide(L)'
;MKKLRGFHMFLYGCADLVSAMAAWALFYYFRAQGEGKTFEDGVINDHNFWYGLVIVPLAWIIFYWIFDRYRDIYRLSRLTTLVRTFFLSLTGVVIIFFTLLLDDQADDVADYVQSFFRLFLLHFIITAVVRIIVLTIASRRLRSGKITYTTIIIGGNQKAFELFEEIRTRKKSLGNRLIGFIESEANGPNALDGHLNKLGTIDQLPDIIQTYDVEEALI
;
A
#
# COMPACT_ATOMS: atom_id res chain seq x y z
N MET A 1 -18.12 5.74 2.32
CA MET A 1 -17.02 5.17 1.50
C MET A 1 -15.76 4.89 2.31
N LYS A 2 -15.45 5.64 3.37
CA LYS A 2 -14.30 5.39 4.28
C LYS A 2 -14.22 3.96 4.81
N LYS A 3 -15.32 3.36 5.27
CA LYS A 3 -15.34 1.95 5.76
C LYS A 3 -14.89 0.95 4.70
N LEU A 4 -15.29 1.15 3.44
CA LEU A 4 -14.91 0.26 2.33
C LEU A 4 -13.42 0.38 2.01
N ARG A 5 -12.85 1.60 2.05
CA ARG A 5 -11.41 1.81 1.87
C ARG A 5 -10.60 1.20 3.00
N GLY A 6 -11.05 1.37 4.25
CA GLY A 6 -10.42 0.71 5.41
C GLY A 6 -10.40 -0.82 5.28
N PHE A 7 -11.50 -1.41 4.80
CA PHE A 7 -11.55 -2.85 4.52
C PHE A 7 -10.55 -3.27 3.44
N HIS A 8 -10.41 -2.49 2.36
CA HIS A 8 -9.43 -2.79 1.33
C HIS A 8 -7.96 -2.62 1.82
N MET A 9 -7.69 -1.69 2.73
CA MET A 9 -6.38 -1.59 3.37
C MET A 9 -6.09 -2.81 4.25
N PHE A 10 -7.08 -3.29 4.99
CA PHE A 10 -6.97 -4.53 5.75
C PHE A 10 -6.68 -5.74 4.84
N LEU A 11 -7.40 -5.85 3.72
CA LEU A 11 -7.13 -6.90 2.72
C LEU A 11 -5.72 -6.82 2.13
N TYR A 12 -5.19 -5.61 1.96
CA TYR A 12 -3.81 -5.41 1.51
C TYR A 12 -2.80 -5.97 2.54
N GLY A 13 -3.03 -5.71 3.85
CA GLY A 13 -2.23 -6.32 4.91
C GLY A 13 -2.34 -7.85 4.96
N CYS A 14 -3.55 -8.40 4.77
CA CYS A 14 -3.73 -9.85 4.66
C CYS A 14 -2.98 -10.44 3.45
N ALA A 15 -2.95 -9.73 2.33
CA ALA A 15 -2.20 -10.15 1.16
C ALA A 15 -0.68 -10.17 1.41
N ASP A 16 -0.15 -9.20 2.15
CA ASP A 16 1.26 -9.21 2.58
C ASP A 16 1.56 -10.39 3.52
N LEU A 17 0.64 -10.68 4.47
CA LEU A 17 0.77 -11.84 5.37
C LEU A 17 0.86 -13.15 4.57
N VAL A 18 -0.07 -13.37 3.65
CA VAL A 18 -0.10 -14.57 2.80
C VAL A 18 1.14 -14.66 1.92
N SER A 19 1.62 -13.51 1.41
CA SER A 19 2.86 -13.46 0.62
C SER A 19 4.08 -13.88 1.44
N ALA A 20 4.17 -13.43 2.68
CA ALA A 20 5.26 -13.79 3.57
C ALA A 20 5.21 -15.29 3.96
N MET A 21 4.01 -15.83 4.23
CA MET A 21 3.82 -17.28 4.47
C MET A 21 4.25 -18.09 3.26
N ALA A 22 3.83 -17.70 2.05
CA ALA A 22 4.19 -18.39 0.83
C ALA A 22 5.69 -18.33 0.55
N ALA A 23 6.33 -17.18 0.77
CA ALA A 23 7.77 -17.01 0.62
C ALA A 23 8.55 -17.91 1.59
N TRP A 24 8.13 -17.99 2.85
CA TRP A 24 8.74 -18.87 3.85
C TRP A 24 8.57 -20.34 3.49
N ALA A 25 7.36 -20.76 3.12
CA ALA A 25 7.09 -22.14 2.74
C ALA A 25 7.91 -22.59 1.51
N LEU A 26 8.02 -21.73 0.50
CA LEU A 26 8.83 -22.00 -0.68
C LEU A 26 10.32 -21.99 -0.36
N PHE A 27 10.79 -21.12 0.53
CA PHE A 27 12.17 -21.12 0.99
C PHE A 27 12.54 -22.46 1.64
N TYR A 28 11.71 -22.95 2.58
CA TYR A 28 11.92 -24.25 3.23
C TYR A 28 11.86 -25.41 2.24
N TYR A 29 10.91 -25.38 1.31
CA TYR A 29 10.80 -26.39 0.26
C TYR A 29 12.09 -26.51 -0.58
N PHE A 30 12.58 -25.37 -1.08
CA PHE A 30 13.80 -25.37 -1.88
C PHE A 30 15.06 -25.69 -1.06
N ARG A 31 15.07 -25.34 0.21
CA ARG A 31 16.14 -25.72 1.13
C ARG A 31 16.18 -27.23 1.32
N ALA A 32 15.04 -27.85 1.65
CA ALA A 32 14.94 -29.30 1.81
C ALA A 32 15.40 -30.09 0.55
N GLN A 33 15.03 -29.60 -0.63
CA GLN A 33 15.51 -30.18 -1.89
C GLN A 33 17.02 -30.05 -2.06
N GLY A 34 17.60 -28.90 -1.70
CA GLY A 34 19.07 -28.70 -1.76
C GLY A 34 19.84 -29.62 -0.83
N GLU A 35 19.24 -29.97 0.31
CA GLU A 35 19.80 -30.94 1.29
C GLU A 35 19.49 -32.39 0.95
N GLY A 36 18.82 -32.68 -0.18
CA GLY A 36 18.43 -34.03 -0.58
C GLY A 36 17.37 -34.68 0.31
N LYS A 37 16.67 -33.88 1.14
CA LYS A 37 15.59 -34.33 2.03
C LYS A 37 14.26 -34.43 1.28
N THR A 38 13.40 -35.35 1.72
CA THR A 38 12.04 -35.45 1.24
C THR A 38 11.22 -34.25 1.71
N PHE A 39 10.09 -33.98 1.07
CA PHE A 39 9.17 -32.91 1.53
C PHE A 39 8.66 -33.19 2.95
N GLU A 40 8.45 -34.47 3.27
CA GLU A 40 7.95 -34.87 4.58
C GLU A 40 8.99 -34.61 5.68
N ASP A 41 10.23 -35.01 5.48
CA ASP A 41 11.30 -34.88 6.49
C ASP A 41 11.88 -33.45 6.56
N GLY A 42 11.98 -32.78 5.42
CA GLY A 42 12.60 -31.45 5.35
C GLY A 42 11.65 -30.27 5.56
N VAL A 43 10.33 -30.51 5.55
CA VAL A 43 9.33 -29.44 5.71
C VAL A 43 8.31 -29.81 6.78
N ILE A 44 7.56 -30.91 6.60
CA ILE A 44 6.40 -31.21 7.48
C ILE A 44 6.84 -31.61 8.88
N ASN A 45 7.89 -32.42 8.99
CA ASN A 45 8.41 -32.91 10.28
C ASN A 45 9.37 -31.92 10.96
N ASP A 46 9.75 -30.84 10.30
CA ASP A 46 10.60 -29.81 10.89
C ASP A 46 9.78 -28.80 11.71
N HIS A 47 9.99 -28.79 13.03
CA HIS A 47 9.32 -27.86 13.93
C HIS A 47 9.66 -26.38 13.61
N ASN A 48 10.87 -26.10 13.14
CA ASN A 48 11.31 -24.75 12.79
C ASN A 48 10.52 -24.20 11.58
N PHE A 49 10.10 -25.07 10.66
CA PHE A 49 9.19 -24.70 9.59
C PHE A 49 7.88 -24.08 10.13
N TRP A 50 7.24 -24.76 11.06
CA TRP A 50 5.96 -24.34 11.62
C TRP A 50 6.08 -23.09 12.49
N TYR A 51 7.12 -23.01 13.31
CA TYR A 51 7.39 -21.79 14.07
C TYR A 51 7.67 -20.61 13.14
N GLY A 52 8.49 -20.78 12.13
CA GLY A 52 8.77 -19.71 11.15
C GLY A 52 7.58 -19.35 10.30
N LEU A 53 6.68 -20.31 9.95
CA LEU A 53 5.46 -20.04 9.20
C LEU A 53 4.50 -19.09 9.93
N VAL A 54 4.63 -18.96 11.26
CA VAL A 54 3.84 -18.04 12.08
C VAL A 54 4.66 -16.80 12.43
N ILE A 55 5.85 -16.97 12.97
CA ILE A 55 6.68 -15.87 13.50
C ILE A 55 7.16 -14.93 12.37
N VAL A 56 7.65 -15.49 11.27
CA VAL A 56 8.23 -14.70 10.17
C VAL A 56 7.18 -13.80 9.51
N PRO A 57 5.98 -14.28 9.12
CA PRO A 57 4.94 -13.41 8.58
C PRO A 57 4.45 -12.34 9.56
N LEU A 58 4.35 -12.66 10.86
CA LEU A 58 4.00 -11.66 11.87
C LEU A 58 5.08 -10.59 12.01
N ALA A 59 6.35 -10.98 11.99
CA ALA A 59 7.46 -10.02 12.00
C ALA A 59 7.42 -9.11 10.76
N TRP A 60 7.12 -9.66 9.57
CA TRP A 60 6.94 -8.88 8.35
C TRP A 60 5.78 -7.88 8.44
N ILE A 61 4.63 -8.27 8.98
CA ILE A 61 3.49 -7.36 9.17
C ILE A 61 3.86 -6.22 10.10
N ILE A 62 4.53 -6.50 11.23
CA ILE A 62 5.00 -5.48 12.17
C ILE A 62 6.00 -4.55 11.47
N PHE A 63 6.95 -5.10 10.72
CA PHE A 63 7.94 -4.36 9.98
C PHE A 63 7.31 -3.43 8.93
N TYR A 64 6.38 -3.92 8.13
CA TYR A 64 5.64 -3.10 7.17
C TYR A 64 4.76 -2.06 7.86
N TRP A 65 4.13 -2.40 8.98
CA TRP A 65 3.34 -1.43 9.74
C TRP A 65 4.17 -0.27 10.24
N ILE A 66 5.39 -0.50 10.68
CA ILE A 66 6.32 0.54 11.15
C ILE A 66 6.81 1.42 9.99
N PHE A 67 7.25 0.82 8.88
CA PHE A 67 7.97 1.53 7.82
C PHE A 67 7.09 1.93 6.64
N ASP A 68 6.08 1.15 6.29
CA ASP A 68 5.21 1.39 5.13
C ASP A 68 3.87 2.03 5.51
N ARG A 69 3.46 1.92 6.77
CA ARG A 69 2.25 2.51 7.37
C ARG A 69 0.97 2.25 6.58
N TYR A 70 0.84 1.18 5.84
CA TYR A 70 -0.38 0.80 5.09
C TYR A 70 -1.26 2.00 4.68
N ARG A 71 -0.69 2.92 3.89
CA ARG A 71 -1.37 4.14 3.45
C ARG A 71 -2.48 3.81 2.46
N ASP A 72 -3.30 4.79 2.16
CA ASP A 72 -4.39 4.64 1.18
C ASP A 72 -3.88 4.10 -0.16
N ILE A 73 -4.20 2.81 -0.43
CA ILE A 73 -3.73 2.04 -1.59
C ILE A 73 -4.17 2.64 -2.94
N TYR A 74 -5.20 3.50 -2.94
CA TYR A 74 -5.73 4.12 -4.14
C TYR A 74 -4.87 5.27 -4.66
N ARG A 75 -4.07 5.88 -3.76
CA ARG A 75 -3.15 6.99 -4.07
C ARG A 75 -1.68 6.56 -4.21
N LEU A 76 -1.38 5.27 -3.99
CA LEU A 76 -0.01 4.77 -4.11
C LEU A 76 0.45 4.63 -5.56
N SER A 77 1.69 5.08 -5.84
CA SER A 77 2.39 4.82 -7.08
C SER A 77 2.97 3.40 -7.10
N ARG A 78 2.79 2.68 -8.20
CA ARG A 78 3.32 1.32 -8.36
C ARG A 78 4.85 1.30 -8.28
N LEU A 79 5.52 2.26 -8.94
CA LEU A 79 6.97 2.33 -8.94
C LEU A 79 7.51 2.60 -7.53
N THR A 80 6.94 3.59 -6.83
CA THR A 80 7.32 3.89 -5.45
C THR A 80 7.11 2.70 -4.53
N THR A 81 6.02 1.96 -4.71
CA THR A 81 5.75 0.74 -3.92
C THR A 81 6.76 -0.35 -4.22
N LEU A 82 7.14 -0.57 -5.48
CA LEU A 82 8.18 -1.54 -5.86
C LEU A 82 9.53 -1.22 -5.23
N VAL A 83 9.98 0.02 -5.38
CA VAL A 83 11.27 0.46 -4.82
C VAL A 83 11.27 0.32 -3.30
N ARG A 84 10.19 0.73 -2.65
CA ARG A 84 10.05 0.58 -1.19
C ARG A 84 10.03 -0.90 -0.78
N THR A 85 9.28 -1.75 -1.49
CA THR A 85 9.23 -3.19 -1.22
C THR A 85 10.60 -3.82 -1.36
N PHE A 86 11.40 -3.41 -2.36
CA PHE A 86 12.77 -3.91 -2.55
C PHE A 86 13.64 -3.61 -1.31
N PHE A 87 13.71 -2.34 -0.89
CA PHE A 87 14.54 -1.97 0.25
C PHE A 87 14.04 -2.57 1.57
N LEU A 88 12.73 -2.63 1.78
CA LEU A 88 12.18 -3.25 2.97
C LEU A 88 12.43 -4.76 2.98
N SER A 89 12.26 -5.44 1.84
CA SER A 89 12.58 -6.88 1.73
C SER A 89 14.05 -7.14 2.00
N LEU A 90 14.94 -6.34 1.44
CA LEU A 90 16.38 -6.49 1.68
C LEU A 90 16.72 -6.31 3.16
N THR A 91 16.25 -5.23 3.79
CA THR A 91 16.50 -4.95 5.21
C THR A 91 15.90 -6.03 6.11
N GLY A 92 14.66 -6.44 5.86
CA GLY A 92 14.00 -7.46 6.65
C GLY A 92 14.65 -8.84 6.53
N VAL A 93 15.09 -9.22 5.32
CA VAL A 93 15.83 -10.48 5.12
C VAL A 93 17.18 -10.44 5.83
N VAL A 94 17.89 -9.29 5.81
CA VAL A 94 19.12 -9.13 6.61
C VAL A 94 18.84 -9.41 8.09
N ILE A 95 17.79 -8.83 8.64
CA ILE A 95 17.41 -9.04 10.05
C ILE A 95 17.09 -10.52 10.31
N ILE A 96 16.24 -11.13 9.48
CA ILE A 96 15.84 -12.54 9.63
C ILE A 96 17.08 -13.45 9.51
N PHE A 97 17.97 -13.17 8.56
CA PHE A 97 19.18 -13.93 8.36
C PHE A 97 20.07 -13.94 9.60
N PHE A 98 20.32 -12.76 10.19
CA PHE A 98 21.14 -12.65 11.38
C PHE A 98 20.46 -13.15 12.66
N THR A 99 19.13 -13.23 12.72
CA THR A 99 18.41 -13.68 13.93
C THR A 99 18.00 -15.14 13.91
N LEU A 100 17.75 -15.73 12.73
CA LEU A 100 17.19 -17.08 12.63
C LEU A 100 18.05 -18.05 11.82
N LEU A 101 18.88 -17.58 10.90
CA LEU A 101 19.60 -18.45 9.96
C LEU A 101 21.09 -18.60 10.28
N LEU A 102 21.68 -17.72 11.07
CA LEU A 102 23.10 -17.82 11.44
C LEU A 102 23.38 -18.96 12.41
N ASP A 103 22.39 -19.36 13.21
CA ASP A 103 22.52 -20.47 14.20
C ASP A 103 22.32 -21.85 13.55
N ASP A 104 21.96 -21.90 12.29
CA ASP A 104 21.74 -23.10 11.53
C ASP A 104 23.10 -23.59 10.98
N GLN A 105 23.48 -24.80 11.31
CA GLN A 105 24.77 -25.40 10.92
C GLN A 105 24.82 -25.58 9.40
N ALA A 106 25.26 -24.55 8.68
CA ALA A 106 25.63 -24.67 7.28
C ALA A 106 27.14 -25.03 7.21
N ASP A 107 27.48 -26.02 6.42
CA ASP A 107 28.84 -26.54 6.31
C ASP A 107 29.76 -25.56 5.55
N ASP A 108 29.22 -24.63 4.74
CA ASP A 108 30.00 -23.68 3.93
C ASP A 108 29.36 -22.28 3.88
N VAL A 109 30.19 -21.24 3.74
CA VAL A 109 29.80 -19.85 3.52
C VAL A 109 28.92 -19.70 2.27
N ALA A 110 29.16 -20.52 1.25
CA ALA A 110 28.37 -20.52 0.02
C ALA A 110 26.88 -20.84 0.27
N ASP A 111 26.58 -21.74 1.21
CA ASP A 111 25.22 -22.14 1.56
C ASP A 111 24.46 -21.01 2.28
N TYR A 112 25.15 -20.26 3.13
CA TYR A 112 24.57 -19.05 3.77
C TYR A 112 24.23 -17.98 2.74
N VAL A 113 25.14 -17.69 1.81
CA VAL A 113 24.93 -16.71 0.75
C VAL A 113 23.76 -17.13 -0.15
N GLN A 114 23.71 -18.41 -0.54
CA GLN A 114 22.62 -18.94 -1.36
C GLN A 114 21.27 -18.84 -0.63
N SER A 115 21.23 -19.22 0.64
CA SER A 115 20.01 -19.12 1.48
C SER A 115 19.53 -17.70 1.63
N PHE A 116 20.45 -16.74 1.84
CA PHE A 116 20.13 -15.33 1.89
C PHE A 116 19.46 -14.83 0.59
N PHE A 117 20.11 -15.06 -0.56
CA PHE A 117 19.57 -14.61 -1.83
C PHE A 117 18.27 -15.33 -2.20
N ARG A 118 18.15 -16.61 -1.88
CA ARG A 118 16.92 -17.38 -2.11
C ARG A 118 15.75 -16.81 -1.31
N LEU A 119 15.94 -16.55 -0.02
CA LEU A 119 14.91 -15.96 0.83
C LEU A 119 14.55 -14.55 0.36
N PHE A 120 15.55 -13.73 0.04
CA PHE A 120 15.34 -12.37 -0.45
C PHE A 120 14.54 -12.34 -1.76
N LEU A 121 14.96 -13.12 -2.76
CA LEU A 121 14.31 -13.15 -4.06
C LEU A 121 12.88 -13.68 -3.97
N LEU A 122 12.66 -14.76 -3.24
CA LEU A 122 11.32 -15.33 -3.04
C LEU A 122 10.40 -14.31 -2.36
N HIS A 123 10.85 -13.74 -1.24
CA HIS A 123 10.02 -12.77 -0.52
C HIS A 123 9.74 -11.52 -1.34
N PHE A 124 10.77 -10.92 -1.95
CA PHE A 124 10.63 -9.72 -2.78
C PHE A 124 9.70 -9.96 -3.97
N ILE A 125 9.93 -11.02 -4.75
CA ILE A 125 9.17 -11.27 -5.98
C ILE A 125 7.69 -11.54 -5.65
N ILE A 126 7.40 -12.42 -4.69
CA ILE A 126 6.02 -12.76 -4.32
C ILE A 126 5.29 -11.52 -3.81
N THR A 127 5.90 -10.80 -2.87
CA THR A 127 5.29 -9.60 -2.30
C THR A 127 5.11 -8.51 -3.35
N ALA A 128 6.10 -8.26 -4.22
CA ALA A 128 6.02 -7.27 -5.28
C ALA A 128 4.90 -7.59 -6.28
N VAL A 129 4.79 -8.83 -6.72
CA VAL A 129 3.74 -9.28 -7.65
C VAL A 129 2.35 -9.09 -7.02
N VAL A 130 2.15 -9.56 -5.80
CA VAL A 130 0.86 -9.43 -5.09
C VAL A 130 0.50 -7.96 -4.90
N ARG A 131 1.43 -7.12 -4.45
CA ARG A 131 1.22 -5.68 -4.28
C ARG A 131 0.87 -4.98 -5.59
N ILE A 132 1.55 -5.30 -6.71
CA ILE A 132 1.22 -4.74 -8.02
C ILE A 132 -0.20 -5.14 -8.46
N ILE A 133 -0.60 -6.38 -8.24
CA ILE A 133 -1.95 -6.85 -8.57
C ILE A 133 -2.99 -6.05 -7.77
N VAL A 134 -2.83 -5.95 -6.45
CA VAL A 134 -3.76 -5.22 -5.58
C VAL A 134 -3.84 -3.74 -5.96
N LEU A 135 -2.69 -3.07 -6.17
CA LEU A 135 -2.65 -1.67 -6.60
C LEU A 135 -3.27 -1.47 -8.00
N THR A 136 -3.15 -2.46 -8.88
CA THR A 136 -3.77 -2.40 -10.20
C THR A 136 -5.29 -2.45 -10.08
N ILE A 137 -5.81 -3.33 -9.23
CA ILE A 137 -7.25 -3.43 -8.95
C ILE A 137 -7.75 -2.13 -8.29
N ALA A 138 -7.04 -1.63 -7.28
CA ALA A 138 -7.35 -0.37 -6.61
C ALA A 138 -7.40 0.81 -7.59
N SER A 139 -6.37 0.97 -8.41
CA SER A 139 -6.29 2.03 -9.42
C SER A 139 -7.43 1.93 -10.45
N ARG A 140 -7.83 0.72 -10.85
CA ARG A 140 -8.98 0.53 -11.76
C ARG A 140 -10.29 0.96 -11.10
N ARG A 141 -10.50 0.65 -9.82
CA ARG A 141 -11.69 1.07 -9.05
C ARG A 141 -11.77 2.58 -8.89
N LEU A 142 -10.63 3.24 -8.63
CA LEU A 142 -10.54 4.70 -8.56
C LEU A 142 -10.91 5.34 -9.91
N ARG A 143 -10.28 4.88 -10.99
CA ARG A 143 -10.49 5.41 -12.35
C ARG A 143 -11.89 5.17 -12.90
N SER A 144 -12.59 4.15 -12.42
CA SER A 144 -13.99 3.87 -12.77
C SER A 144 -14.99 4.67 -11.94
N GLY A 145 -14.53 5.52 -11.00
CA GLY A 145 -15.40 6.30 -10.11
C GLY A 145 -16.11 5.48 -9.03
N LYS A 146 -15.80 4.18 -8.88
CA LYS A 146 -16.37 3.33 -7.82
C LYS A 146 -15.88 3.72 -6.43
N ILE A 147 -14.71 4.30 -6.35
CA ILE A 147 -14.11 4.87 -5.14
C ILE A 147 -13.86 6.35 -5.39
N THR A 148 -14.33 7.16 -4.48
CA THR A 148 -14.18 8.62 -4.55
C THR A 148 -13.84 9.19 -3.18
N TYR A 149 -13.23 10.37 -3.19
CA TYR A 149 -12.89 11.19 -2.03
C TYR A 149 -13.74 12.45 -2.06
N THR A 150 -14.34 12.79 -0.93
CA THR A 150 -15.09 14.05 -0.80
C THR A 150 -14.11 15.21 -0.88
N THR A 151 -14.18 15.97 -1.96
CA THR A 151 -13.18 16.98 -2.32
C THR A 151 -13.82 18.36 -2.41
N ILE A 152 -13.13 19.37 -1.91
CA ILE A 152 -13.49 20.78 -2.07
C ILE A 152 -12.41 21.51 -2.87
N ILE A 153 -12.78 22.64 -3.49
CA ILE A 153 -11.83 23.56 -4.11
C ILE A 153 -11.70 24.77 -3.18
N ILE A 154 -10.47 25.15 -2.86
CA ILE A 154 -10.17 26.39 -2.11
C ILE A 154 -9.79 27.47 -3.11
N GLY A 155 -10.64 28.48 -3.22
CA GLY A 155 -10.55 29.56 -4.19
C GLY A 155 -11.77 29.62 -5.10
N GLY A 156 -12.06 30.79 -5.64
CA GLY A 156 -13.18 31.04 -6.56
C GLY A 156 -12.74 31.72 -7.87
N ASN A 157 -11.43 31.84 -8.10
CA ASN A 157 -10.88 32.56 -9.24
C ASN A 157 -10.91 31.70 -10.54
N GLN A 158 -10.44 32.30 -11.63
CA GLN A 158 -10.42 31.67 -12.95
C GLN A 158 -9.62 30.36 -12.96
N LYS A 159 -8.51 30.26 -12.19
CA LYS A 159 -7.72 29.03 -12.08
C LYS A 159 -8.50 27.88 -11.40
N ALA A 160 -9.29 28.22 -10.38
CA ALA A 160 -10.17 27.26 -9.72
C ALA A 160 -11.25 26.74 -10.68
N PHE A 161 -11.78 27.59 -11.55
CA PHE A 161 -12.72 27.18 -12.60
C PHE A 161 -12.06 26.29 -13.65
N GLU A 162 -10.87 26.61 -14.11
CA GLU A 162 -10.11 25.76 -15.03
C GLU A 162 -9.84 24.37 -14.45
N LEU A 163 -9.45 24.31 -13.16
CA LEU A 163 -9.27 23.06 -12.43
C LEU A 163 -10.58 22.24 -12.33
N PHE A 164 -11.69 22.92 -12.04
CA PHE A 164 -13.01 22.30 -12.01
C PHE A 164 -13.37 21.69 -13.38
N GLU A 165 -13.22 22.44 -14.47
CA GLU A 165 -13.48 21.96 -15.81
C GLU A 165 -12.54 20.81 -16.22
N GLU A 166 -11.26 20.90 -15.85
CA GLU A 166 -10.31 19.82 -16.08
C GLU A 166 -10.75 18.53 -15.39
N ILE A 167 -11.16 18.59 -14.13
CA ILE A 167 -11.61 17.40 -13.38
C ILE A 167 -12.89 16.84 -14.00
N ARG A 168 -13.82 17.69 -14.40
CA ARG A 168 -15.14 17.35 -14.96
C ARG A 168 -15.02 16.69 -16.35
N THR A 169 -14.12 17.20 -17.19
CA THR A 169 -13.97 16.72 -18.58
C THR A 169 -13.08 15.48 -18.71
N ARG A 170 -12.35 15.10 -17.68
CA ARG A 170 -11.49 13.93 -17.71
C ARG A 170 -12.25 12.64 -17.92
N LYS A 171 -11.90 11.89 -18.96
CA LYS A 171 -12.47 10.57 -19.27
C LYS A 171 -12.25 9.51 -18.14
N LYS A 172 -11.19 9.65 -17.34
CA LYS A 172 -10.86 8.75 -16.23
C LYS A 172 -10.92 9.53 -14.94
N SER A 173 -11.72 9.09 -13.99
CA SER A 173 -11.82 9.71 -12.68
C SER A 173 -10.45 9.74 -11.96
N LEU A 174 -10.16 10.87 -11.34
CA LEU A 174 -9.06 11.00 -10.38
C LEU A 174 -9.49 10.59 -8.96
N GLY A 175 -10.75 10.21 -8.79
CA GLY A 175 -11.34 9.88 -7.50
C GLY A 175 -11.91 11.08 -6.75
N ASN A 176 -11.83 12.30 -7.28
CA ASN A 176 -12.36 13.49 -6.66
C ASN A 176 -13.88 13.57 -6.87
N ARG A 177 -14.64 13.65 -5.78
CA ARG A 177 -16.06 14.00 -5.79
C ARG A 177 -16.18 15.43 -5.27
N LEU A 178 -16.20 16.37 -6.19
CA LEU A 178 -16.33 17.77 -5.87
C LEU A 178 -17.71 18.06 -5.26
N ILE A 179 -17.75 18.56 -4.02
CA ILE A 179 -18.99 18.89 -3.30
C ILE A 179 -19.26 20.38 -3.22
N GLY A 180 -18.24 21.20 -3.39
CA GLY A 180 -18.34 22.65 -3.32
C GLY A 180 -16.99 23.33 -3.34
N PHE A 181 -17.01 24.64 -3.23
CA PHE A 181 -15.80 25.45 -3.11
C PHE A 181 -15.86 26.38 -1.89
N ILE A 182 -14.70 26.79 -1.44
CA ILE A 182 -14.53 27.77 -0.36
C ILE A 182 -13.88 29.01 -0.95
N GLU A 183 -14.47 30.16 -0.65
CA GLU A 183 -13.93 31.44 -1.06
C GLU A 183 -12.71 31.82 -0.24
N SER A 184 -11.63 32.15 -0.92
CA SER A 184 -10.36 32.54 -0.28
C SER A 184 -10.24 34.06 -0.10
N GLU A 185 -10.90 34.84 -0.94
CA GLU A 185 -10.87 36.30 -0.90
C GLU A 185 -12.30 36.88 -0.87
N ALA A 186 -12.55 37.82 0.05
CA ALA A 186 -13.89 38.31 0.36
C ALA A 186 -14.51 39.23 -0.71
N ASN A 187 -13.80 39.62 -1.77
CA ASN A 187 -14.24 40.68 -2.68
C ASN A 187 -13.90 40.43 -4.16
N GLY A 188 -14.58 39.47 -4.79
CA GLY A 188 -14.49 39.31 -6.24
C GLY A 188 -15.57 38.41 -6.83
N PRO A 189 -15.88 38.53 -8.14
CA PRO A 189 -16.77 37.59 -8.79
C PRO A 189 -16.12 36.19 -8.77
N ASN A 190 -16.83 35.25 -8.18
CA ASN A 190 -16.36 33.84 -8.17
C ASN A 190 -16.66 33.18 -9.52
N ALA A 191 -15.63 32.75 -10.22
CA ALA A 191 -15.79 32.07 -11.50
C ALA A 191 -16.49 30.68 -11.36
N LEU A 192 -16.56 30.14 -10.15
CA LEU A 192 -17.27 28.89 -9.84
C LEU A 192 -18.75 29.08 -9.48
N ASP A 193 -19.24 30.33 -9.36
CA ASP A 193 -20.64 30.60 -9.08
C ASP A 193 -21.55 30.05 -10.21
N GLY A 194 -22.60 29.33 -9.82
CA GLY A 194 -23.50 28.68 -10.77
C GLY A 194 -22.97 27.31 -11.30
N HIS A 195 -21.71 26.95 -11.05
CA HIS A 195 -21.10 25.66 -11.45
C HIS A 195 -20.91 24.74 -10.26
N LEU A 196 -20.58 25.27 -9.09
CA LEU A 196 -20.33 24.53 -7.88
C LEU A 196 -20.89 25.26 -6.66
N ASN A 197 -21.36 24.55 -5.65
CA ASN A 197 -21.94 25.17 -4.45
C ASN A 197 -20.85 25.86 -3.63
N LYS A 198 -21.09 27.12 -3.25
CA LYS A 198 -20.27 27.80 -2.25
C LYS A 198 -20.60 27.26 -0.87
N LEU A 199 -19.61 26.70 -0.18
CA LEU A 199 -19.77 26.08 1.15
C LEU A 199 -19.51 27.08 2.28
N GLY A 200 -18.74 28.14 2.01
CA GLY A 200 -18.40 29.15 2.98
C GLY A 200 -17.12 29.91 2.64
N THR A 201 -16.48 30.47 3.65
CA THR A 201 -15.21 31.19 3.58
C THR A 201 -14.08 30.39 4.23
N ILE A 202 -12.85 30.86 4.03
CA ILE A 202 -11.66 30.18 4.56
C ILE A 202 -11.67 30.05 6.09
N ASP A 203 -12.24 31.04 6.79
CA ASP A 203 -12.33 31.04 8.24
C ASP A 203 -13.25 29.93 8.77
N GLN A 204 -14.20 29.47 7.96
CA GLN A 204 -15.15 28.40 8.27
C GLN A 204 -14.63 27.01 7.87
N LEU A 205 -13.40 26.92 7.32
CA LEU A 205 -12.82 25.67 6.82
C LEU A 205 -12.86 24.52 7.84
N PRO A 206 -12.52 24.69 9.14
CA PRO A 206 -12.58 23.60 10.11
C PRO A 206 -13.98 22.99 10.26
N ASP A 207 -15.02 23.87 10.32
CA ASP A 207 -16.40 23.45 10.47
C ASP A 207 -16.93 22.74 9.20
N ILE A 208 -16.54 23.25 8.03
CA ILE A 208 -16.89 22.67 6.74
C ILE A 208 -16.28 21.28 6.59
N ILE A 209 -15.01 21.10 6.98
CA ILE A 209 -14.34 19.78 6.96
C ILE A 209 -15.12 18.76 7.79
N GLN A 210 -15.56 19.14 8.98
CA GLN A 210 -16.31 18.25 9.87
C GLN A 210 -17.73 17.99 9.36
N THR A 211 -18.44 19.03 8.93
CA THR A 211 -19.86 18.96 8.52
C THR A 211 -20.03 18.11 7.26
N TYR A 212 -19.15 18.28 6.28
CA TYR A 212 -19.24 17.61 4.98
C TYR A 212 -18.33 16.39 4.85
N ASP A 213 -17.62 16.01 5.91
CA ASP A 213 -16.66 14.91 5.92
C ASP A 213 -15.65 15.02 4.77
N VAL A 214 -15.06 16.24 4.62
CA VAL A 214 -14.11 16.55 3.56
C VAL A 214 -12.83 15.73 3.75
N GLU A 215 -12.36 15.11 2.67
CA GLU A 215 -11.17 14.25 2.68
C GLU A 215 -10.00 14.86 1.92
N GLU A 216 -10.28 15.69 0.94
CA GLU A 216 -9.27 16.36 0.11
C GLU A 216 -9.67 17.81 -0.16
N ALA A 217 -8.67 18.69 -0.23
CA ALA A 217 -8.81 20.06 -0.67
C ALA A 217 -7.83 20.32 -1.82
N LEU A 218 -8.31 20.95 -2.88
CA LEU A 218 -7.52 21.39 -4.03
C LEU A 218 -7.38 22.92 -3.95
N ILE A 219 -6.17 23.41 -4.18
CA ILE A 219 -5.81 24.82 -4.08
C ILE A 219 -5.32 25.33 -5.42
#